data_152dc7e7b356505648f5fd2b273be830
#
_entry.id   152dc7e7b356505648f5fd2b273be830
#
_cell.length_a   1.000
_cell.length_b   1.000
_cell.length_c   1.000
_cell.angle_alpha   90.00
_cell.angle_beta   90.00
_cell.angle_gamma   90.00
#
_symmetry.space_group_name_H-M   'P 1'
#
loop_
_entity.id
_entity.type
_entity.pdbx_description
1 polymer ?
#
loop_
_entity_poly.entity_id
_entity_poly.type
_entity_poly.pdbx_seq_one_letter_code
_entity_poly.pdbx_strand_id
1 'polypeptide(L)'
;MNRDVMTTTQREGRALVRRYLKWHPMGAIPPHGQTPNYFFPPTANPMNLNLAGTKFTDWMEIYGRANASAFDRYGWMYYSRDVFDFFGPFYWDTWPSLTGAIGMTYETDGGGHRGLIIRRPDGSLLSFRDGIAKHYVSALATIQATAERRAERVRDFLAFRQSAVEAGRTGRMKRFVFLPGSDPARAADLAATLLRSGIEVRRLTGTLAATRAHSLADDGVAPRRFEAGAYVVDLAQPQGRLAK
;
A
#
# COMPACT_ATOMS: atom_id res chain seq x y z
N MET A 1 15.08 1.46 1.77
CA MET A 1 14.01 0.56 1.23
C MET A 1 12.61 0.89 1.73
N ASN A 2 12.45 1.30 2.99
CA ASN A 2 11.13 1.50 3.61
C ASN A 2 10.17 2.44 2.81
N ARG A 3 10.71 3.46 2.15
CA ARG A 3 9.94 4.45 1.37
C ARG A 3 10.19 4.38 -0.14
N ASP A 4 10.81 3.30 -0.62
CA ASP A 4 11.23 3.16 -2.02
C ASP A 4 10.30 2.28 -2.87
N VAL A 5 9.15 1.86 -2.31
CA VAL A 5 8.26 0.94 -3.01
C VAL A 5 7.64 1.54 -4.27
N MET A 6 7.32 2.83 -4.25
CA MET A 6 6.73 3.52 -5.41
C MET A 6 7.83 4.00 -6.39
N THR A 7 8.88 4.61 -5.88
CA THR A 7 9.93 5.20 -6.71
C THR A 7 10.89 4.15 -7.27
N THR A 8 11.10 3.05 -6.52
CA THR A 8 11.96 1.93 -6.93
C THR A 8 13.34 2.36 -7.42
N THR A 9 13.95 3.30 -6.70
CA THR A 9 15.28 3.83 -7.02
C THR A 9 16.38 2.85 -6.67
N GLN A 10 16.18 2.07 -5.59
CA GLN A 10 17.11 1.08 -5.10
C GLN A 10 16.92 -0.27 -5.79
N ARG A 11 18.00 -1.03 -5.95
CA ARG A 11 17.97 -2.37 -6.57
C ARG A 11 17.09 -3.35 -5.80
N GLU A 12 17.15 -3.28 -4.47
CA GLU A 12 16.39 -4.11 -3.53
C GLU A 12 14.90 -3.78 -3.64
N GLY A 13 14.54 -2.49 -3.69
CA GLY A 13 13.15 -2.04 -3.90
C GLY A 13 12.57 -2.59 -5.20
N ARG A 14 13.34 -2.50 -6.31
CA ARG A 14 12.95 -3.07 -7.61
C ARG A 14 12.76 -4.58 -7.56
N ALA A 15 13.68 -5.30 -6.91
CA ALA A 15 13.59 -6.76 -6.79
C ALA A 15 12.35 -7.18 -6.01
N LEU A 16 12.05 -6.48 -4.91
CA LEU A 16 10.92 -6.77 -4.05
C LEU A 16 9.58 -6.47 -4.76
N VAL A 17 9.44 -5.29 -5.39
CA VAL A 17 8.25 -4.93 -6.18
C VAL A 17 8.00 -5.95 -7.30
N ARG A 18 9.05 -6.33 -8.03
CA ARG A 18 8.94 -7.34 -9.10
C ARG A 18 8.47 -8.69 -8.57
N ARG A 19 8.94 -9.12 -7.40
CA ARG A 19 8.50 -10.38 -6.76
C ARG A 19 7.06 -10.27 -6.29
N TYR A 20 6.70 -9.14 -5.66
CA TYR A 20 5.33 -8.87 -5.26
C TYR A 20 4.36 -8.95 -6.45
N LEU A 21 4.65 -8.25 -7.54
CA LEU A 21 3.81 -8.24 -8.74
C LEU A 21 3.73 -9.61 -9.43
N LYS A 22 4.75 -10.46 -9.29
CA LYS A 22 4.71 -11.83 -9.80
C LYS A 22 3.73 -12.72 -9.03
N TRP A 23 3.69 -12.59 -7.70
CA TRP A 23 2.94 -13.49 -6.83
C TRP A 23 1.59 -12.92 -6.40
N HIS A 24 1.42 -11.60 -6.43
CA HIS A 24 0.23 -10.91 -5.95
C HIS A 24 -0.25 -11.42 -4.58
N PRO A 25 0.56 -11.36 -3.53
CA PRO A 25 0.15 -11.84 -2.21
C PRO A 25 -1.07 -11.05 -1.73
N MET A 26 -1.96 -11.73 -1.02
CA MET A 26 -3.20 -11.13 -0.51
C MET A 26 -3.02 -10.47 0.86
N GLY A 27 -1.87 -10.62 1.47
CA GLY A 27 -1.43 -9.95 2.69
C GLY A 27 0.03 -9.54 2.57
N ALA A 28 0.41 -8.41 3.14
CA ALA A 28 1.78 -7.92 3.17
C ALA A 28 2.07 -7.32 4.54
N ILE A 29 3.06 -7.86 5.23
CA ILE A 29 3.45 -7.41 6.56
C ILE A 29 4.91 -7.00 6.52
N PRO A 30 5.24 -5.70 6.53
CA PRO A 30 6.57 -5.22 6.85
C PRO A 30 6.76 -5.20 8.37
N PRO A 31 7.56 -6.12 8.94
CA PRO A 31 7.89 -6.07 10.37
C PRO A 31 8.95 -5.01 10.62
N HIS A 32 8.68 -4.14 11.56
CA HIS A 32 9.53 -3.02 11.96
C HIS A 32 9.77 -3.02 13.46
N GLY A 33 10.49 -2.02 13.96
CA GLY A 33 10.75 -1.84 15.37
C GLY A 33 10.75 -0.40 15.81
N GLN A 34 10.04 -0.13 16.90
CA GLN A 34 9.99 1.13 17.60
C GLN A 34 9.91 0.93 19.12
N THR A 35 9.77 2.00 19.86
CA THR A 35 9.47 2.00 21.29
C THR A 35 8.25 2.90 21.55
N PRO A 36 7.53 2.75 22.70
CA PRO A 36 7.77 1.80 23.80
C PRO A 36 7.00 0.48 23.70
N ASN A 37 5.86 0.42 22.99
CA ASN A 37 4.96 -0.72 22.97
C ASN A 37 4.81 -1.31 21.56
N TYR A 38 4.33 -2.55 21.49
CA TYR A 38 4.06 -3.21 20.22
C TYR A 38 2.85 -2.60 19.53
N PHE A 39 2.98 -2.38 18.21
CA PHE A 39 1.90 -1.91 17.35
C PHE A 39 1.49 -2.98 16.34
N PHE A 40 0.20 -3.11 16.15
CA PHE A 40 -0.43 -3.77 14.99
C PHE A 40 -1.72 -3.04 14.59
N PRO A 41 -2.17 -3.17 13.33
CA PRO A 41 -3.38 -2.52 12.86
C PRO A 41 -4.63 -2.92 13.69
N PRO A 42 -5.71 -2.13 13.60
CA PRO A 42 -5.93 -1.01 12.67
C PRO A 42 -5.08 0.22 12.95
N THR A 43 -4.75 0.96 11.87
CA THR A 43 -4.02 2.24 11.95
C THR A 43 -4.96 3.40 12.30
N ALA A 44 -4.38 4.55 12.63
CA ALA A 44 -5.10 5.81 12.74
C ALA A 44 -5.48 6.38 11.34
N ASN A 45 -6.27 7.44 11.34
CA ASN A 45 -6.47 8.27 10.15
C ASN A 45 -5.29 9.24 9.95
N PRO A 46 -5.04 9.72 8.72
CA PRO A 46 -5.87 9.50 7.52
C PRO A 46 -5.59 8.16 6.82
N MET A 47 -6.63 7.61 6.19
CA MET A 47 -6.48 6.51 5.24
C MET A 47 -6.49 7.03 3.80
N ASN A 48 -5.82 6.31 2.90
CA ASN A 48 -5.84 6.62 1.47
C ASN A 48 -7.28 6.54 0.92
N LEU A 49 -7.73 7.61 0.27
CA LEU A 49 -9.10 7.74 -0.20
C LEU A 49 -9.49 6.68 -1.25
N ASN A 50 -8.51 6.12 -1.96
CA ASN A 50 -8.75 5.07 -2.95
C ASN A 50 -9.09 3.71 -2.34
N LEU A 51 -8.97 3.56 -1.00
CA LEU A 51 -9.41 2.38 -0.26
C LEU A 51 -10.87 2.50 0.22
N ALA A 52 -11.47 3.68 0.14
CA ALA A 52 -12.84 3.90 0.57
C ALA A 52 -13.82 3.01 -0.22
N GLY A 53 -14.83 2.47 0.49
CA GLY A 53 -15.84 1.58 -0.09
C GLY A 53 -15.33 0.18 -0.44
N THR A 54 -14.13 -0.19 -0.01
CA THR A 54 -13.58 -1.54 -0.14
C THR A 54 -13.67 -2.31 1.18
N LYS A 55 -13.36 -3.61 1.15
CA LYS A 55 -13.28 -4.46 2.34
C LYS A 55 -11.97 -4.29 3.15
N PHE A 56 -11.18 -3.27 2.84
CA PHE A 56 -9.88 -3.07 3.46
C PHE A 56 -9.98 -2.90 4.99
N THR A 57 -10.85 -2.00 5.44
CA THR A 57 -11.08 -1.74 6.89
C THR A 57 -11.60 -2.96 7.63
N ASP A 58 -12.51 -3.73 7.03
CA ASP A 58 -13.03 -4.96 7.64
C ASP A 58 -11.89 -5.96 7.90
N TRP A 59 -10.98 -6.11 6.93
CA TRP A 59 -9.81 -7.00 7.07
C TRP A 59 -8.82 -6.48 8.10
N MET A 60 -8.61 -5.18 8.20
CA MET A 60 -7.78 -4.60 9.25
C MET A 60 -8.32 -4.92 10.64
N GLU A 61 -9.65 -4.88 10.82
CA GLU A 61 -10.31 -5.30 12.07
C GLU A 61 -10.14 -6.80 12.36
N ILE A 62 -10.30 -7.65 11.36
CA ILE A 62 -10.13 -9.11 11.50
C ILE A 62 -8.71 -9.41 11.99
N TYR A 63 -7.70 -8.86 11.34
CA TYR A 63 -6.32 -9.08 11.70
C TYR A 63 -5.94 -8.43 13.04
N GLY A 64 -6.45 -7.23 13.31
CA GLY A 64 -6.26 -6.56 14.60
C GLY A 64 -6.80 -7.38 15.77
N ARG A 65 -8.02 -7.90 15.65
CA ARG A 65 -8.63 -8.77 16.68
C ARG A 65 -7.87 -10.09 16.86
N ALA A 66 -7.41 -10.70 15.78
CA ALA A 66 -6.61 -11.92 15.85
C ALA A 66 -5.29 -11.69 16.62
N ASN A 67 -4.61 -10.58 16.32
CA ASN A 67 -3.40 -10.18 17.02
C ASN A 67 -3.66 -9.86 18.49
N ALA A 68 -4.70 -9.05 18.78
CA ALA A 68 -5.08 -8.72 20.15
C ALA A 68 -5.33 -9.98 20.98
N SER A 69 -6.18 -10.88 20.48
CA SER A 69 -6.44 -12.16 21.16
C SER A 69 -5.19 -13.00 21.38
N ALA A 70 -4.23 -12.98 20.45
CA ALA A 70 -2.98 -13.71 20.60
C ALA A 70 -2.08 -13.09 21.68
N PHE A 71 -2.00 -11.77 21.74
CA PHE A 71 -1.19 -11.03 22.72
C PHE A 71 -1.78 -11.11 24.12
N ASP A 72 -3.10 -11.01 24.26
CA ASP A 72 -3.80 -11.13 25.55
C ASP A 72 -3.51 -12.44 26.27
N ARG A 73 -3.31 -13.56 25.54
CA ARG A 73 -2.91 -14.85 26.13
C ARG A 73 -1.59 -14.82 26.87
N TYR A 74 -0.70 -13.89 26.49
CA TYR A 74 0.62 -13.70 27.10
C TYR A 74 0.66 -12.51 28.05
N GLY A 75 -0.43 -11.75 28.18
CA GLY A 75 -0.46 -10.51 28.93
C GLY A 75 0.46 -9.43 28.34
N TRP A 76 0.71 -9.46 27.04
CA TRP A 76 1.58 -8.52 26.39
C TRP A 76 0.85 -7.22 26.05
N MET A 77 1.49 -6.09 26.37
CA MET A 77 0.97 -4.77 26.01
C MET A 77 1.13 -4.49 24.52
N TYR A 78 0.13 -3.86 23.94
CA TYR A 78 0.10 -3.40 22.55
C TYR A 78 -0.78 -2.15 22.42
N TYR A 79 -0.70 -1.52 21.26
CA TYR A 79 -1.63 -0.46 20.89
C TYR A 79 -2.02 -0.57 19.41
N SER A 80 -3.11 0.08 19.04
CA SER A 80 -3.64 0.18 17.69
C SER A 80 -4.38 1.51 17.53
N ARG A 81 -4.71 1.90 16.31
CA ARG A 81 -5.47 3.12 16.00
C ARG A 81 -4.80 4.41 16.45
N ASP A 82 -3.49 4.42 16.57
CA ASP A 82 -2.69 5.54 17.04
C ASP A 82 -1.35 5.59 16.31
N VAL A 83 -0.73 6.77 16.22
CA VAL A 83 0.57 7.10 15.64
C VAL A 83 0.65 6.89 14.13
N PHE A 84 0.37 5.69 13.63
CA PHE A 84 0.56 5.34 12.21
C PHE A 84 -0.71 5.60 11.40
N ASP A 85 -0.55 6.40 10.32
CA ASP A 85 -1.57 6.60 9.31
C ASP A 85 -1.45 5.57 8.16
N PHE A 86 -2.35 5.68 7.18
CA PHE A 86 -2.40 4.78 6.05
C PHE A 86 -2.66 5.55 4.74
N PHE A 87 -2.00 6.69 4.57
CA PHE A 87 -2.29 7.61 3.47
C PHE A 87 -1.32 7.50 2.29
N GLY A 88 -0.03 7.56 2.58
CA GLY A 88 1.01 7.68 1.55
C GLY A 88 1.31 6.37 0.81
N PRO A 89 1.30 6.34 -0.55
CA PRO A 89 1.51 5.11 -1.32
C PRO A 89 2.98 4.67 -1.43
N PHE A 90 3.87 5.18 -0.59
CA PHE A 90 5.31 4.90 -0.64
C PHE A 90 5.78 3.90 0.40
N TYR A 91 4.88 3.34 1.22
CA TYR A 91 5.17 2.34 2.25
C TYR A 91 4.72 0.94 1.83
N TRP A 92 5.36 -0.07 2.42
CA TRP A 92 5.05 -1.49 2.18
C TRP A 92 3.75 -1.98 2.83
N ASP A 93 2.98 -1.13 3.42
CA ASP A 93 1.60 -1.38 3.86
C ASP A 93 0.59 -0.76 2.90
N THR A 94 0.66 0.55 2.63
CA THR A 94 -0.30 1.26 1.80
C THR A 94 -0.21 0.88 0.32
N TRP A 95 1.02 0.78 -0.24
CA TRP A 95 1.20 0.43 -1.65
C TRP A 95 0.60 -0.95 -2.01
N PRO A 96 0.87 -2.05 -1.28
CA PRO A 96 0.22 -3.33 -1.52
C PRO A 96 -1.30 -3.26 -1.40
N SER A 97 -1.81 -2.47 -0.46
CA SER A 97 -3.24 -2.33 -0.24
C SER A 97 -3.96 -1.66 -1.39
N LEU A 98 -3.31 -0.71 -2.05
CA LEU A 98 -3.83 -0.09 -3.27
C LEU A 98 -3.83 -1.04 -4.49
N THR A 99 -3.23 -2.23 -4.35
CA THR A 99 -3.26 -3.29 -5.37
C THR A 99 -4.20 -4.45 -5.01
N GLY A 100 -4.81 -4.43 -3.82
CA GLY A 100 -5.80 -5.40 -3.34
C GLY A 100 -5.33 -6.31 -2.20
N ALA A 101 -4.07 -6.27 -1.80
CA ALA A 101 -3.61 -6.93 -0.60
C ALA A 101 -4.13 -6.22 0.67
N ILE A 102 -3.94 -6.81 1.81
CA ILE A 102 -4.03 -6.11 3.10
C ILE A 102 -2.60 -5.92 3.60
N GLY A 103 -2.10 -4.70 3.42
CA GLY A 103 -0.81 -4.30 3.96
C GLY A 103 -0.94 -3.90 5.42
N MET A 104 0.04 -4.29 6.24
CA MET A 104 -0.04 -4.07 7.69
C MET A 104 1.34 -3.87 8.25
N THR A 105 1.65 -2.68 8.74
CA THR A 105 2.87 -2.45 9.50
C THR A 105 2.73 -3.06 10.90
N TYR A 106 3.70 -3.88 11.30
CA TYR A 106 3.87 -4.37 12.66
C TYR A 106 5.14 -3.79 13.23
N GLU A 107 5.03 -3.16 14.40
CA GLU A 107 6.16 -2.48 15.05
C GLU A 107 6.43 -3.14 16.39
N THR A 108 7.56 -3.84 16.50
CA THR A 108 7.94 -4.35 17.81
C THR A 108 8.52 -3.25 18.67
N ASP A 109 8.20 -3.29 19.94
CA ASP A 109 8.80 -2.47 20.96
C ASP A 109 10.31 -2.74 21.08
N GLY A 110 11.10 -1.72 21.29
CA GLY A 110 12.54 -1.82 21.51
C GLY A 110 13.37 -2.23 20.30
N GLY A 111 12.78 -2.15 19.09
CA GLY A 111 13.45 -2.60 17.86
C GLY A 111 14.89 -2.14 17.71
N GLY A 112 15.77 -3.07 17.62
CA GLY A 112 17.15 -3.18 17.18
C GLY A 112 18.18 -2.05 17.32
N HIS A 113 17.77 -0.82 17.40
CA HIS A 113 18.69 0.34 17.42
C HIS A 113 19.15 0.78 18.82
N ARG A 114 18.68 0.08 19.87
CA ARG A 114 19.03 0.39 21.25
C ARG A 114 19.69 -0.76 22.02
N GLY A 115 20.21 -1.77 21.29
CA GLY A 115 20.87 -2.91 21.89
C GLY A 115 19.93 -4.06 22.22
N LEU A 116 20.42 -5.02 22.98
CA LEU A 116 19.73 -6.29 23.25
C LEU A 116 18.69 -6.21 24.37
N ILE A 117 18.78 -5.22 25.24
CA ILE A 117 17.86 -4.99 26.36
C ILE A 117 17.68 -3.49 26.53
N ILE A 118 16.44 -3.06 26.71
CA ILE A 118 16.10 -1.69 27.07
C ILE A 118 15.24 -1.67 28.34
N ARG A 119 15.39 -0.60 29.13
CA ARG A 119 14.46 -0.31 30.22
C ARG A 119 13.36 0.58 29.72
N ARG A 120 12.11 0.17 29.92
CA ARG A 120 10.94 0.96 29.57
C ARG A 120 10.69 2.08 30.61
N PRO A 121 9.84 3.08 30.28
CA PRO A 121 9.46 4.13 31.20
C PRO A 121 8.83 3.64 32.51
N ASP A 122 8.11 2.52 32.47
CA ASP A 122 7.51 1.85 33.64
C ASP A 122 8.52 1.04 34.48
N GLY A 123 9.80 1.05 34.11
CA GLY A 123 10.86 0.33 34.78
C GLY A 123 11.03 -1.14 34.34
N SER A 124 10.11 -1.69 33.57
CA SER A 124 10.21 -3.04 33.03
C SER A 124 11.35 -3.17 32.02
N LEU A 125 11.87 -4.40 31.86
CA LEU A 125 12.89 -4.70 30.86
C LEU A 125 12.25 -5.33 29.62
N LEU A 126 12.71 -4.90 28.46
CA LEU A 126 12.36 -5.47 27.18
C LEU A 126 13.63 -5.98 26.50
N SER A 127 13.67 -7.28 26.22
CA SER A 127 14.78 -7.88 25.50
C SER A 127 14.51 -7.95 23.99
N PHE A 128 15.58 -8.06 23.21
CA PHE A 128 15.48 -8.34 21.77
C PHE A 128 14.73 -9.66 21.50
N ARG A 129 14.90 -10.65 22.37
CA ARG A 129 14.16 -11.92 22.32
C ARG A 129 12.66 -11.73 22.44
N ASP A 130 12.20 -10.84 23.33
CA ASP A 130 10.76 -10.53 23.48
C ASP A 130 10.20 -9.91 22.21
N GLY A 131 10.96 -9.01 21.57
CA GLY A 131 10.57 -8.44 20.27
C GLY A 131 10.41 -9.50 19.17
N ILE A 132 11.37 -10.45 19.09
CA ILE A 132 11.29 -11.58 18.15
C ILE A 132 10.05 -12.43 18.44
N ALA A 133 9.82 -12.80 19.71
CA ALA A 133 8.67 -13.61 20.10
C ALA A 133 7.33 -12.91 19.73
N LYS A 134 7.23 -11.63 19.96
CA LYS A 134 6.04 -10.84 19.61
C LYS A 134 5.79 -10.78 18.11
N HIS A 135 6.83 -10.54 17.30
CA HIS A 135 6.71 -10.61 15.84
C HIS A 135 6.31 -12.00 15.34
N TYR A 136 6.87 -13.05 15.92
CA TYR A 136 6.52 -14.41 15.59
C TYR A 136 5.04 -14.71 15.88
N VAL A 137 4.55 -14.34 17.06
CA VAL A 137 3.16 -14.57 17.47
C VAL A 137 2.19 -13.76 16.60
N SER A 138 2.49 -12.50 16.32
CA SER A 138 1.64 -11.66 15.45
C SER A 138 1.59 -12.18 14.02
N ALA A 139 2.72 -12.64 13.47
CA ALA A 139 2.76 -13.25 12.15
C ALA A 139 1.91 -14.53 12.09
N LEU A 140 2.03 -15.42 13.09
CA LEU A 140 1.22 -16.64 13.17
C LEU A 140 -0.27 -16.34 13.31
N ALA A 141 -0.67 -15.38 14.15
CA ALA A 141 -2.05 -14.98 14.32
C ALA A 141 -2.66 -14.50 12.99
N THR A 142 -1.90 -13.72 12.23
CA THR A 142 -2.33 -13.24 10.91
C THR A 142 -2.43 -14.36 9.88
N ILE A 143 -1.45 -15.28 9.86
CA ILE A 143 -1.48 -16.46 8.97
C ILE A 143 -2.68 -17.33 9.30
N GLN A 144 -2.94 -17.60 10.57
CA GLN A 144 -4.07 -18.40 11.01
C GLN A 144 -5.41 -17.75 10.63
N ALA A 145 -5.60 -16.46 10.92
CA ALA A 145 -6.81 -15.73 10.53
C ALA A 145 -7.04 -15.72 9.02
N THR A 146 -5.96 -15.63 8.24
CA THR A 146 -6.02 -15.73 6.78
C THR A 146 -6.43 -17.12 6.32
N ALA A 147 -5.84 -18.16 6.90
CA ALA A 147 -6.13 -19.55 6.56
C ALA A 147 -7.58 -19.94 6.86
N GLU A 148 -8.08 -19.53 8.01
CA GLU A 148 -9.47 -19.76 8.44
C GLU A 148 -10.48 -19.06 7.49
N ARG A 149 -10.13 -17.88 6.97
CA ARG A 149 -10.97 -17.08 6.08
C ARG A 149 -10.49 -17.05 4.62
N ARG A 150 -9.70 -18.05 4.20
CA ARG A 150 -9.04 -18.05 2.88
C ARG A 150 -9.99 -17.81 1.70
N ALA A 151 -11.17 -18.43 1.71
CA ALA A 151 -12.15 -18.27 0.63
C ALA A 151 -12.70 -16.84 0.56
N GLU A 152 -12.95 -16.22 1.72
CA GLU A 152 -13.39 -14.83 1.85
C GLU A 152 -12.27 -13.90 1.35
N ARG A 153 -11.01 -14.10 1.79
CA ARG A 153 -9.87 -13.29 1.38
C ARG A 153 -9.65 -13.30 -0.13
N VAL A 154 -9.76 -14.47 -0.77
CA VAL A 154 -9.62 -14.61 -2.22
C VAL A 154 -10.74 -13.87 -2.95
N ARG A 155 -12.00 -14.03 -2.52
CA ARG A 155 -13.14 -13.31 -3.12
C ARG A 155 -12.96 -11.80 -3.02
N ASP A 156 -12.58 -11.30 -1.84
CA ASP A 156 -12.44 -9.87 -1.61
C ASP A 156 -11.26 -9.27 -2.38
N PHE A 157 -10.17 -10.04 -2.54
CA PHE A 157 -9.06 -9.65 -3.40
C PHE A 157 -9.49 -9.49 -4.87
N LEU A 158 -10.24 -10.45 -5.39
CA LEU A 158 -10.76 -10.39 -6.76
C LEU A 158 -11.77 -9.25 -6.92
N ALA A 159 -12.69 -9.09 -5.96
CA ALA A 159 -13.68 -8.01 -5.96
C ALA A 159 -13.01 -6.63 -5.92
N PHE A 160 -11.93 -6.46 -5.14
CA PHE A 160 -11.16 -5.22 -5.11
C PHE A 160 -10.62 -4.86 -6.49
N ARG A 161 -10.01 -5.81 -7.19
CA ARG A 161 -9.42 -5.59 -8.52
C ARG A 161 -10.48 -5.35 -9.59
N GLN A 162 -11.59 -6.09 -9.55
CA GLN A 162 -12.72 -5.90 -10.45
C GLN A 162 -13.37 -4.51 -10.24
N SER A 163 -13.57 -4.12 -8.98
CA SER A 163 -14.11 -2.80 -8.65
C SER A 163 -13.17 -1.64 -9.01
N ALA A 164 -11.86 -1.87 -9.04
CA ALA A 164 -10.91 -0.87 -9.55
C ALA A 164 -11.08 -0.63 -11.04
N VAL A 165 -11.22 -1.71 -11.84
CA VAL A 165 -11.50 -1.61 -13.28
C VAL A 165 -12.84 -0.89 -13.53
N GLU A 166 -13.89 -1.27 -12.80
CA GLU A 166 -15.20 -0.65 -12.95
C GLU A 166 -15.19 0.83 -12.53
N ALA A 167 -14.52 1.17 -11.44
CA ALA A 167 -14.38 2.56 -11.01
C ALA A 167 -13.62 3.43 -12.04
N GLY A 168 -12.62 2.87 -12.73
CA GLY A 168 -11.95 3.54 -13.84
C GLY A 168 -12.87 3.71 -15.08
N ARG A 169 -13.73 2.72 -15.34
CA ARG A 169 -14.68 2.73 -16.45
C ARG A 169 -15.82 3.73 -16.24
N THR A 170 -16.42 3.74 -15.06
CA THR A 170 -17.64 4.50 -14.74
C THR A 170 -17.36 5.81 -14.02
N GLY A 171 -16.24 5.91 -13.30
CA GLY A 171 -15.87 7.06 -12.48
C GLY A 171 -15.72 8.36 -13.30
N ARG A 172 -15.74 9.48 -12.60
CA ARG A 172 -15.58 10.81 -13.21
C ARG A 172 -14.22 10.98 -13.90
N MET A 173 -13.15 10.49 -13.28
CA MET A 173 -11.81 10.46 -13.85
C MET A 173 -11.58 9.14 -14.57
N LYS A 174 -11.23 9.19 -15.84
CA LYS A 174 -11.01 8.00 -16.69
C LYS A 174 -9.55 7.72 -16.93
N ARG A 175 -8.76 8.77 -17.08
CA ARG A 175 -7.36 8.69 -17.52
C ARG A 175 -6.53 9.79 -16.92
N PHE A 176 -5.26 9.49 -16.73
CA PHE A 176 -4.22 10.50 -16.66
C PHE A 176 -3.50 10.57 -18.00
N VAL A 177 -3.20 11.79 -18.43
CA VAL A 177 -2.40 12.05 -19.63
C VAL A 177 -1.25 12.97 -19.21
N PHE A 178 -0.02 12.58 -19.52
CA PHE A 178 1.12 13.44 -19.32
C PHE A 178 1.96 13.55 -20.58
N LEU A 179 2.49 14.77 -20.81
CA LEU A 179 3.15 15.15 -22.03
C LEU A 179 4.66 15.05 -21.84
N PRO A 180 5.44 14.68 -22.89
CA PRO A 180 6.89 14.76 -22.84
C PRO A 180 7.40 16.19 -22.54
N GLY A 181 6.69 17.21 -22.99
CA GLY A 181 7.04 18.62 -22.76
C GLY A 181 8.44 18.97 -23.23
N SER A 182 9.11 19.86 -22.51
CA SER A 182 10.49 20.27 -22.75
C SER A 182 11.52 19.25 -22.21
N ASP A 183 11.09 18.30 -21.39
CA ASP A 183 11.95 17.25 -20.83
C ASP A 183 11.32 15.85 -21.09
N PRO A 184 11.55 15.28 -22.29
CA PRO A 184 11.03 13.96 -22.63
C PRO A 184 11.61 12.84 -21.76
N ALA A 185 12.83 12.99 -21.25
CA ALA A 185 13.47 11.99 -20.39
C ALA A 185 12.71 11.86 -19.06
N ARG A 186 12.34 12.98 -18.45
CA ARG A 186 11.55 12.99 -17.20
C ARG A 186 10.18 12.34 -17.36
N ALA A 187 9.51 12.59 -18.48
CA ALA A 187 8.24 11.93 -18.78
C ALA A 187 8.40 10.41 -18.99
N ALA A 188 9.49 10.00 -19.66
CA ALA A 188 9.82 8.58 -19.83
C ALA A 188 10.16 7.91 -18.48
N ASP A 189 10.87 8.58 -17.59
CA ASP A 189 11.19 8.08 -16.24
C ASP A 189 9.91 7.91 -15.38
N LEU A 190 8.96 8.84 -15.48
CA LEU A 190 7.67 8.68 -14.83
C LEU A 190 6.91 7.47 -15.39
N ALA A 191 6.85 7.33 -16.72
CA ALA A 191 6.21 6.17 -17.35
C ALA A 191 6.88 4.86 -16.90
N ALA A 192 8.20 4.80 -16.84
CA ALA A 192 8.98 3.64 -16.38
C ALA A 192 8.70 3.33 -14.90
N THR A 193 8.55 4.34 -14.05
CA THR A 193 8.22 4.18 -12.63
C THR A 193 6.82 3.57 -12.45
N LEU A 194 5.83 4.07 -13.18
CA LEU A 194 4.48 3.53 -13.16
C LEU A 194 4.44 2.08 -13.67
N LEU A 195 5.12 1.78 -14.76
CA LEU A 195 5.24 0.42 -15.31
C LEU A 195 5.90 -0.54 -14.30
N ARG A 196 6.93 -0.11 -13.58
CA ARG A 196 7.57 -0.91 -12.52
C ARG A 196 6.59 -1.24 -11.39
N SER A 197 5.61 -0.37 -11.13
CA SER A 197 4.54 -0.60 -10.18
C SER A 197 3.37 -1.45 -10.72
N GLY A 198 3.50 -1.98 -11.94
CA GLY A 198 2.48 -2.79 -12.58
C GLY A 198 1.31 -2.01 -13.16
N ILE A 199 1.43 -0.68 -13.21
CA ILE A 199 0.44 0.20 -13.83
C ILE A 199 0.65 0.18 -15.34
N GLU A 200 -0.41 -0.06 -16.10
CA GLU A 200 -0.38 0.00 -17.55
C GLU A 200 -0.27 1.45 -18.02
N VAL A 201 0.78 1.73 -18.77
CA VAL A 201 1.03 3.03 -19.41
C VAL A 201 1.16 2.82 -20.91
N ARG A 202 0.43 3.61 -21.68
CA ARG A 202 0.48 3.56 -23.16
C ARG A 202 1.03 4.87 -23.68
N ARG A 203 1.67 4.81 -24.83
CA ARG A 203 2.08 5.98 -25.59
C ARG A 203 1.13 6.17 -26.77
N LEU A 204 0.60 7.36 -26.96
CA LEU A 204 -0.27 7.66 -28.08
C LEU A 204 0.49 7.57 -29.41
N THR A 205 -0.10 6.85 -30.36
CA THR A 205 0.37 6.79 -31.76
C THR A 205 -0.40 7.74 -32.67
N GLY A 206 -1.50 8.31 -32.17
CA GLY A 206 -2.33 9.29 -32.84
C GLY A 206 -2.91 10.28 -31.83
N THR A 207 -3.86 11.09 -32.26
CA THR A 207 -4.48 12.10 -31.41
C THR A 207 -5.55 11.53 -30.50
N LEU A 208 -5.58 11.97 -29.26
CA LEU A 208 -6.66 11.73 -28.29
C LEU A 208 -7.38 13.03 -27.99
N ALA A 209 -8.69 13.09 -28.25
CA ALA A 209 -9.54 14.21 -27.86
C ALA A 209 -10.26 13.88 -26.55
N ALA A 210 -10.23 14.81 -25.60
CA ALA A 210 -10.99 14.78 -24.36
C ALA A 210 -11.96 15.97 -24.33
N THR A 211 -13.24 15.72 -24.12
CA THR A 211 -14.27 16.77 -24.02
C THR A 211 -14.15 17.57 -22.72
N ARG A 212 -13.58 16.95 -21.69
CA ARG A 212 -13.31 17.56 -20.39
C ARG A 212 -11.98 17.04 -19.86
N ALA A 213 -10.95 17.85 -19.89
CA ALA A 213 -9.68 17.56 -19.26
C ALA A 213 -9.42 18.57 -18.14
N HIS A 214 -9.10 18.07 -16.95
CA HIS A 214 -8.65 18.89 -15.84
C HIS A 214 -7.12 19.00 -15.92
N SER A 215 -6.61 20.22 -15.90
CA SER A 215 -5.18 20.50 -15.90
C SER A 215 -4.69 20.69 -14.47
N LEU A 216 -3.61 20.01 -14.11
CA LEU A 216 -2.94 20.22 -12.82
C LEU A 216 -2.05 21.46 -12.81
N ALA A 217 -1.80 22.07 -13.97
CA ALA A 217 -0.96 23.28 -14.07
C ALA A 217 -1.72 24.57 -13.80
N ASP A 218 -2.99 24.62 -14.19
CA ASP A 218 -3.81 25.85 -14.13
C ASP A 218 -5.18 25.63 -13.47
N ASP A 219 -5.39 24.42 -12.93
CA ASP A 219 -6.65 23.97 -12.30
C ASP A 219 -7.90 24.16 -13.20
N GLY A 220 -7.67 24.35 -14.49
CA GLY A 220 -8.72 24.58 -15.47
C GLY A 220 -9.36 23.27 -15.97
N VAL A 221 -10.67 23.32 -16.28
CA VAL A 221 -11.40 22.22 -16.95
C VAL A 221 -11.86 22.68 -18.32
N ALA A 222 -11.30 22.10 -19.37
CA ALA A 222 -11.63 22.45 -20.76
C ALA A 222 -11.51 21.23 -21.68
N PRO A 223 -12.12 21.27 -22.90
CA PRO A 223 -11.77 20.31 -23.93
C PRO A 223 -10.27 20.41 -24.27
N ARG A 224 -9.61 19.28 -24.39
CA ARG A 224 -8.19 19.24 -24.78
C ARG A 224 -7.93 18.16 -25.81
N ARG A 225 -6.96 18.43 -26.67
CA ARG A 225 -6.45 17.52 -27.66
C ARG A 225 -5.01 17.17 -27.29
N PHE A 226 -4.71 15.89 -27.26
CA PHE A 226 -3.38 15.36 -26.96
C PHE A 226 -2.82 14.72 -28.20
N GLU A 227 -1.63 15.11 -28.60
CA GLU A 227 -0.99 14.63 -29.81
C GLU A 227 -0.23 13.31 -29.59
N ALA A 228 0.15 12.68 -30.68
CA ALA A 228 1.00 11.48 -30.65
C ALA A 228 2.25 11.73 -29.82
N GLY A 229 2.67 10.69 -29.08
CA GLY A 229 3.83 10.77 -28.17
C GLY A 229 3.45 11.04 -26.71
N ALA A 230 2.25 11.54 -26.40
CA ALA A 230 1.77 11.66 -25.02
C ALA A 230 1.62 10.28 -24.35
N TYR A 231 1.85 10.21 -23.05
CA TYR A 231 1.61 9.00 -22.24
C TYR A 231 0.22 9.03 -21.64
N VAL A 232 -0.42 7.87 -21.61
CA VAL A 232 -1.77 7.67 -21.10
C VAL A 232 -1.81 6.52 -20.10
N VAL A 233 -2.37 6.78 -18.95
CA VAL A 233 -2.73 5.80 -17.94
C VAL A 233 -4.24 5.69 -17.90
N ASP A 234 -4.80 4.61 -18.40
CA ASP A 234 -6.24 4.33 -18.28
C ASP A 234 -6.52 3.79 -16.88
N LEU A 235 -7.46 4.39 -16.16
CA LEU A 235 -7.80 3.96 -14.81
C LEU A 235 -8.66 2.69 -14.77
N ALA A 236 -9.21 2.27 -15.93
CA ALA A 236 -9.94 1.01 -16.06
C ALA A 236 -8.99 -0.19 -16.13
N GLN A 237 -8.14 -0.33 -15.14
CA GLN A 237 -7.17 -1.41 -14.99
C GLN A 237 -7.13 -1.91 -13.54
N PRO A 238 -6.67 -3.15 -13.27
CA PRO A 238 -6.60 -3.69 -11.91
C PRO A 238 -5.78 -2.84 -10.94
N GLN A 239 -4.77 -2.12 -11.42
CA GLN A 239 -3.95 -1.17 -10.67
C GLN A 239 -4.52 0.26 -10.65
N GLY A 240 -5.75 0.45 -11.11
CA GLY A 240 -6.38 1.78 -11.22
C GLY A 240 -6.45 2.55 -9.91
N ARG A 241 -6.58 1.86 -8.77
CA ARG A 241 -6.58 2.51 -7.44
C ARG A 241 -5.19 3.00 -7.03
N LEU A 242 -4.15 2.27 -7.40
CA LEU A 242 -2.76 2.70 -7.18
C LEU A 242 -2.37 3.83 -8.14
N ALA A 243 -2.90 3.83 -9.36
CA ALA A 243 -2.63 4.83 -10.38
C ALA A 243 -3.32 6.17 -10.10
N LYS A 244 -4.38 6.17 -9.32
CA LYS A 244 -5.18 7.35 -8.97
C LYS A 244 -4.66 8.02 -7.71
#